data_158eadac61bb75ec90a387a3eeb28ed4
#
_entry.id   158eadac61bb75ec90a387a3eeb28ed4
#
_cell.length_a   1.000
_cell.length_b   1.000
_cell.length_c   1.000
_cell.angle_alpha   90.00
_cell.angle_beta   90.00
_cell.angle_gamma   90.00
#
_symmetry.space_group_name_H-M   'P 1'
#
loop_
_entity.id
_entity.type
_entity.pdbx_description
1 polymer ?
#
loop_
_entity_poly.entity_id
_entity_poly.type
_entity_poly.pdbx_seq_one_letter_code
_entity_poly.pdbx_strand_id
1 'polypeptide(L)'
;MKNVIKTIKIGKFGPIYRQFVRKPKEAIKHLRKMQNGECTKALYRDDIGFIDIVWGEVIDPIKHKGFGLVHIIDKHEPEINRLGFKIEDFIPIVVQFGDFNLKKSDNQKKVFESK
;
A
#
# COMPACT_ATOMS: atom_id res chain seq x y z
N MET A 1 -23.02 4.90 -18.11
CA MET A 1 -22.57 4.65 -17.79
C MET A 1 -22.45 3.67 -17.34
N LYS A 2 -22.23 3.10 -17.59
CA LYS A 2 -22.30 2.19 -17.38
C LYS A 2 -21.78 1.75 -16.43
N ASN A 3 -21.75 1.59 -15.99
CA ASN A 3 -21.59 0.97 -15.11
C ASN A 3 -20.29 0.83 -14.61
N VAL A 4 -19.77 1.74 -14.02
CA VAL A 4 -18.55 1.69 -13.30
C VAL A 4 -18.50 0.59 -12.31
N ILE A 5 -19.64 0.31 -11.73
CA ILE A 5 -19.72 -0.77 -10.75
C ILE A 5 -19.30 -2.10 -11.32
N LYS A 6 -19.59 -2.31 -12.58
CA LYS A 6 -19.23 -3.57 -13.24
C LYS A 6 -17.74 -3.74 -13.41
N THR A 7 -16.97 -2.66 -13.33
CA THR A 7 -15.53 -2.74 -13.51
C THR A 7 -14.78 -2.87 -12.19
N ILE A 8 -15.49 -2.81 -11.07
CA ILE A 8 -14.87 -2.95 -9.75
C ILE A 8 -15.00 -4.39 -9.31
N LYS A 9 -13.88 -5.03 -9.11
CA LYS A 9 -13.86 -6.40 -8.60
C LYS A 9 -13.64 -6.38 -7.12
N ILE A 10 -14.18 -7.36 -6.44
CA ILE A 10 -13.97 -7.54 -5.02
C ILE A 10 -12.98 -8.67 -4.86
N GLY A 11 -11.83 -8.34 -4.29
CA GLY A 11 -10.79 -9.32 -4.06
C GLY A 11 -10.71 -9.70 -2.59
N LYS A 12 -9.61 -10.36 -2.27
CA LYS A 12 -9.35 -10.82 -0.91
C LYS A 12 -9.35 -9.69 0.11
N PHE A 13 -8.90 -8.51 -0.31
CA PHE A 13 -8.76 -7.36 0.60
C PHE A 13 -9.86 -6.33 0.39
N GLY A 14 -10.92 -6.66 -0.33
CA GLY A 14 -12.01 -5.73 -0.63
C GLY A 14 -11.97 -5.31 -2.08
N PRO A 15 -12.48 -4.11 -2.39
CA PRO A 15 -12.50 -3.65 -3.78
C PRO A 15 -11.12 -3.57 -4.39
N ILE A 16 -11.03 -3.89 -5.68
CA ILE A 16 -9.78 -3.80 -6.42
C ILE A 16 -9.88 -2.58 -7.32
N TYR A 17 -9.02 -1.60 -7.07
CA TYR A 17 -8.99 -0.36 -7.83
C TYR A 17 -7.85 -0.45 -8.85
N ARG A 18 -8.17 -0.43 -10.13
CA ARG A 18 -7.20 -0.64 -11.19
C ARG A 18 -6.75 0.62 -11.89
N GLN A 19 -7.32 1.75 -11.53
CA GLN A 19 -7.06 3.00 -12.23
C GLN A 19 -5.77 3.70 -11.80
N PHE A 20 -5.07 3.13 -10.85
CA PHE A 20 -3.88 3.77 -10.30
C PHE A 20 -2.58 3.08 -10.68
N VAL A 21 -2.55 2.44 -11.83
CA VAL A 21 -1.34 1.78 -12.32
C VAL A 21 -0.21 2.80 -12.40
N ARG A 22 0.86 2.54 -11.67
CA ARG A 22 2.04 3.40 -11.59
C ARG A 22 1.71 4.83 -11.13
N LYS A 23 0.68 4.94 -10.31
CA LYS A 23 0.28 6.22 -9.70
C LYS A 23 0.19 6.05 -8.19
N PRO A 24 1.33 5.86 -7.53
CA PRO A 24 1.31 5.52 -6.11
C PRO A 24 0.77 6.61 -5.21
N LYS A 25 1.03 7.87 -5.50
CA LYS A 25 0.49 8.95 -4.67
C LYS A 25 -1.03 8.96 -4.70
N GLU A 26 -1.58 8.90 -5.89
CA GLU A 26 -3.03 8.89 -6.06
C GLU A 26 -3.64 7.64 -5.44
N ALA A 27 -2.95 6.51 -5.57
CA ALA A 27 -3.41 5.27 -4.98
C ALA A 27 -3.49 5.38 -3.46
N ILE A 28 -2.44 5.91 -2.85
CA ILE A 28 -2.41 6.06 -1.39
C ILE A 28 -3.51 7.00 -0.91
N LYS A 29 -3.70 8.12 -1.60
CA LYS A 29 -4.76 9.06 -1.24
C LYS A 29 -6.14 8.41 -1.37
N HIS A 30 -6.32 7.62 -2.42
CA HIS A 30 -7.60 6.94 -2.63
C HIS A 30 -7.88 5.91 -1.54
N LEU A 31 -6.90 5.08 -1.21
CA LEU A 31 -7.08 4.07 -0.18
C LEU A 31 -7.31 4.72 1.18
N ARG A 32 -6.66 5.83 1.45
CA ARG A 32 -6.85 6.55 2.69
C ARG A 32 -8.26 7.12 2.80
N LYS A 33 -8.81 7.56 1.67
CA LYS A 33 -10.18 8.06 1.62
C LYS A 33 -11.20 6.95 1.78
N MET A 34 -10.99 5.84 1.07
CA MET A 34 -11.95 4.75 1.04
C MET A 34 -11.82 3.80 2.23
N GLN A 35 -10.61 3.67 2.77
CA GLN A 35 -10.30 2.79 3.89
C GLN A 35 -10.65 1.34 3.62
N ASN A 36 -10.44 0.90 2.39
CA ASN A 36 -10.67 -0.49 2.01
C ASN A 36 -9.94 -0.78 0.70
N GLY A 37 -9.74 -2.06 0.46
CA GLY A 37 -9.36 -2.55 -0.85
C GLY A 37 -7.88 -2.47 -1.17
N GLU A 38 -7.59 -2.53 -2.44
CA GLU A 38 -6.23 -2.49 -2.93
C GLU A 38 -6.15 -1.77 -4.26
N CYS A 39 -5.01 -1.12 -4.50
CA CYS A 39 -4.72 -0.49 -5.79
C CYS A 39 -3.67 -1.36 -6.47
N THR A 40 -4.06 -2.00 -7.58
CA THR A 40 -3.16 -2.94 -8.23
C THR A 40 -2.15 -2.21 -9.10
N LYS A 41 -0.93 -2.73 -9.10
CA LYS A 41 0.17 -2.25 -9.94
C LYS A 41 0.46 -0.76 -9.73
N ALA A 42 0.26 -0.30 -8.50
CA ALA A 42 0.45 1.11 -8.17
C ALA A 42 1.92 1.52 -8.21
N LEU A 43 2.80 0.58 -7.92
CA LEU A 43 4.24 0.82 -7.90
C LEU A 43 4.93 -0.15 -8.85
N TYR A 44 6.12 0.24 -9.27
CA TYR A 44 6.94 -0.63 -10.10
C TYR A 44 8.40 -0.50 -9.68
N ARG A 45 9.08 -1.63 -9.65
CA ARG A 45 10.50 -1.67 -9.35
C ARG A 45 11.11 -2.76 -10.21
N ASP A 46 12.23 -2.45 -10.89
CA ASP A 46 12.80 -3.37 -11.89
C ASP A 46 13.10 -4.76 -11.35
N ASP A 47 13.57 -4.85 -10.12
CA ASP A 47 13.96 -6.14 -9.55
C ASP A 47 12.78 -6.96 -9.03
N ILE A 48 11.63 -6.34 -8.87
CA ILE A 48 10.45 -6.99 -8.28
C ILE A 48 9.29 -7.05 -9.27
N GLY A 49 9.16 -6.03 -10.11
CA GLY A 49 8.01 -5.87 -10.98
C GLY A 49 6.96 -4.98 -10.35
N PHE A 50 5.73 -5.19 -10.73
CA PHE A 50 4.62 -4.38 -10.21
C PHE A 50 4.31 -4.74 -8.77
N ILE A 51 3.93 -3.73 -8.00
CA ILE A 51 3.63 -3.87 -6.58
C ILE A 51 2.27 -3.24 -6.32
N ASP A 52 1.40 -3.98 -5.65
CA ASP A 52 0.08 -3.49 -5.26
C ASP A 52 0.17 -2.79 -3.92
N ILE A 53 -0.71 -1.81 -3.70
CA ILE A 53 -0.85 -1.18 -2.39
C ILE A 53 -2.19 -1.60 -1.82
N VAL A 54 -2.17 -2.19 -0.63
CA VAL A 54 -3.36 -2.70 0.05
C VAL A 54 -3.64 -1.81 1.25
N TRP A 55 -4.92 -1.50 1.49
CA TRP A 55 -5.28 -0.74 2.70
C TRP A 55 -4.92 -1.54 3.96
N GLY A 56 -5.39 -2.78 4.03
CA GLY A 56 -5.01 -3.66 5.11
C GLY A 56 -5.82 -3.50 6.38
N GLU A 57 -5.17 -3.80 7.50
CA GLU A 57 -5.86 -3.85 8.78
C GLU A 57 -4.87 -3.63 9.92
N VAL A 58 -5.29 -2.90 10.94
CA VAL A 58 -4.56 -2.80 12.19
C VAL A 58 -5.13 -3.86 13.13
N ILE A 59 -4.34 -4.87 13.45
CA ILE A 59 -4.79 -5.98 14.27
C ILE A 59 -4.63 -5.67 15.75
N ASP A 60 -3.50 -5.08 16.13
CA ASP A 60 -3.23 -4.73 17.51
C ASP A 60 -2.50 -3.38 17.52
N PRO A 61 -3.21 -2.29 17.77
CA PRO A 61 -2.57 -0.97 17.71
C PRO A 61 -1.54 -0.75 18.83
N ILE A 62 -1.70 -1.42 19.94
CA ILE A 62 -0.74 -1.26 21.04
C ILE A 62 0.59 -1.92 20.69
N LYS A 63 0.55 -3.09 20.11
CA LYS A 63 1.75 -3.81 19.69
C LYS A 63 2.16 -3.51 18.26
N HIS A 64 1.47 -2.59 17.60
CA HIS A 64 1.73 -2.21 16.22
C HIS A 64 1.72 -3.41 15.28
N LYS A 65 0.75 -4.28 15.43
CA LYS A 65 0.58 -5.42 14.54
C LYS A 65 -0.51 -5.14 13.53
N GLY A 66 -0.27 -5.58 12.32
CA GLY A 66 -1.20 -5.37 11.23
C GLY A 66 -0.49 -5.48 9.91
N PHE A 67 -1.16 -5.08 8.85
CA PHE A 67 -0.56 -5.08 7.53
C PHE A 67 -1.20 -4.00 6.66
N GLY A 68 -0.50 -3.67 5.56
CA GLY A 68 -1.00 -2.74 4.58
C GLY A 68 -0.77 -1.28 4.95
N LEU A 69 -1.39 -0.41 4.17
CA LEU A 69 -1.20 1.03 4.31
C LEU A 69 -1.64 1.55 5.67
N VAL A 70 -2.78 1.05 6.17
CA VAL A 70 -3.29 1.52 7.45
C VAL A 70 -2.32 1.21 8.58
N HIS A 71 -1.63 0.09 8.49
CA HIS A 71 -0.63 -0.27 9.50
C HIS A 71 0.57 0.68 9.44
N ILE A 72 1.01 1.03 8.24
CA ILE A 72 2.12 1.96 8.07
C ILE A 72 1.74 3.33 8.62
N ILE A 73 0.53 3.79 8.34
CA ILE A 73 0.04 5.06 8.87
C ILE A 73 0.03 5.03 10.40
N ASP A 74 -0.53 3.97 10.97
CA ASP A 74 -0.63 3.83 12.42
C ASP A 74 0.73 3.85 13.08
N LYS A 75 1.69 3.17 12.50
CA LYS A 75 3.00 2.99 13.12
C LYS A 75 3.95 4.15 12.86
N HIS A 76 3.92 4.71 11.67
CA HIS A 76 4.97 5.60 11.20
C HIS A 76 4.57 7.01 10.81
N GLU A 77 3.29 7.29 10.63
CA GLU A 77 2.91 8.60 10.10
C GLU A 77 3.40 9.79 10.94
N PRO A 78 3.28 9.75 12.27
CA PRO A 78 3.74 10.90 13.05
C PRO A 78 5.23 11.16 12.85
N GLU A 79 6.01 10.10 12.75
CA GLU A 79 7.43 10.19 12.55
C GLU A 79 7.77 10.73 11.17
N ILE A 80 7.07 10.25 10.16
CA ILE A 80 7.26 10.68 8.78
C ILE A 80 6.92 12.16 8.64
N ASN A 81 5.83 12.59 9.27
CA ASN A 81 5.43 14.00 9.24
C ASN A 81 6.45 14.89 9.93
N ARG A 82 7.04 14.41 11.03
CA ARG A 82 8.07 15.17 11.73
C ARG A 82 9.30 15.40 10.86
N LEU A 83 9.57 14.47 9.95
CA LEU A 83 10.68 14.60 9.02
C LEU A 83 10.36 15.49 7.83
N GLY A 84 9.12 16.01 7.76
CA GLY A 84 8.73 16.91 6.70
C GLY A 84 8.09 16.24 5.49
N PHE A 85 7.72 14.98 5.62
CA PHE A 85 7.14 14.25 4.50
C PHE A 85 5.68 13.92 4.75
N LYS A 86 4.94 13.76 3.67
CA LYS A 86 3.62 13.16 3.69
C LYS A 86 3.75 11.68 3.36
N ILE A 87 2.81 10.88 3.88
CA ILE A 87 2.80 9.44 3.64
C ILE A 87 2.82 9.12 2.15
N GLU A 88 1.99 9.80 1.38
CA GLU A 88 1.87 9.50 -0.05
C GLU A 88 3.13 9.84 -0.85
N ASP A 89 3.98 10.69 -0.30
CA ASP A 89 5.27 11.01 -0.92
C ASP A 89 6.37 10.08 -0.43
N PHE A 90 6.30 9.70 0.83
CA PHE A 90 7.35 8.91 1.47
C PHE A 90 7.35 7.45 1.05
N ILE A 91 6.17 6.84 0.99
CA ILE A 91 6.08 5.41 0.67
C ILE A 91 6.68 5.06 -0.69
N PRO A 92 6.40 5.81 -1.76
CA PRO A 92 7.04 5.49 -3.04
C PRO A 92 8.56 5.54 -2.99
N ILE A 93 9.11 6.47 -2.20
CA ILE A 93 10.56 6.57 -2.04
C ILE A 93 11.12 5.34 -1.34
N VAL A 94 10.46 4.92 -0.26
CA VAL A 94 10.91 3.76 0.51
C VAL A 94 10.85 2.50 -0.34
N VAL A 95 9.79 2.35 -1.11
CA VAL A 95 9.64 1.17 -1.97
C VAL A 95 10.73 1.16 -3.04
N GLN A 96 11.03 2.33 -3.62
CA GLN A 96 12.00 2.41 -4.70
C GLN A 96 13.41 2.09 -4.21
N PHE A 97 13.76 2.52 -3.02
CA PHE A 97 15.12 2.42 -2.50
C PHE A 97 15.28 1.46 -1.33
N GLY A 98 14.21 0.82 -0.87
CA GLY A 98 14.27 -0.10 0.24
C GLY A 98 14.76 -1.47 -0.19
N ASP A 99 15.18 -2.27 0.79
CA ASP A 99 15.60 -3.63 0.53
C ASP A 99 14.42 -4.57 0.48
N PHE A 100 14.41 -5.44 -0.50
CA PHE A 100 13.38 -6.46 -0.59
C PHE A 100 13.81 -7.66 0.24
N ASN A 101 12.99 -8.05 1.20
CA ASN A 101 13.31 -9.15 2.10
C ASN A 101 12.64 -10.44 1.64
N LEU A 102 13.42 -11.28 0.97
CA LEU A 102 12.89 -12.52 0.41
C LEU A 102 12.45 -13.51 1.48
N LYS A 103 13.03 -13.44 2.67
CA LYS A 103 12.65 -14.37 3.74
C LYS A 103 11.28 -14.09 4.29
N LYS A 104 10.81 -12.86 4.18
CA LYS A 104 9.50 -12.48 4.67
C LYS A 104 8.45 -12.47 3.58
N SER A 105 8.85 -12.70 2.35
CA SER A 105 7.91 -12.81 1.25
C SER A 105 7.45 -14.23 1.13
N ASP A 106 6.15 -14.42 1.06
CA ASP A 106 5.68 -15.74 0.71
C ASP A 106 5.56 -15.81 -0.82
N ASN A 107 4.98 -16.86 -1.31
CA ASN A 107 4.95 -17.12 -2.74
C ASN A 107 4.10 -16.12 -3.51
N GLN A 108 3.20 -15.42 -2.85
CA GLN A 108 2.27 -14.53 -3.53
C GLN A 108 2.47 -13.08 -3.18
N LYS A 109 3.21 -12.79 -2.13
CA LYS A 109 3.36 -11.43 -1.65
C LYS A 109 4.80 -11.05 -1.55
N LYS A 110 5.09 -9.81 -1.85
CA LYS A 110 6.41 -9.24 -1.67
C LYS A 110 6.34 -8.27 -0.50
N VAL A 111 7.23 -8.45 0.44
CA VAL A 111 7.20 -7.73 1.70
C VAL A 111 8.44 -6.87 1.83
N PHE A 112 8.23 -5.59 2.14
CA PHE A 112 9.31 -4.69 2.46
C PHE A 112 9.36 -4.51 3.96
N GLU A 113 10.57 -4.52 4.48
CA GLU A 113 10.79 -4.24 5.88
C GLU A 113 10.84 -2.75 6.07
N SER A 114 10.09 -2.30 7.06
CA SER A 114 10.11 -0.92 7.45
C SER A 114 10.99 -0.82 8.67
N LYS A 115 11.97 0.00 8.63
CA LYS A 115 12.90 0.13 9.75
C LYS A 115 12.67 1.35 10.54
#